data_0d3f134430befd5757984fc40261b4e0
#
_entry.id   0d3f134430befd5757984fc40261b4e0
#
_cell.length_a   1.000
_cell.length_b   1.000
_cell.length_c   1.000
_cell.angle_alpha   90.00
_cell.angle_beta   90.00
_cell.angle_gamma   90.00
#
_symmetry.space_group_name_H-M   'P 1'
#
loop_
_entity.id
_entity.type
_entity.pdbx_description
1 polymer ?
#
loop_
_entity_poly.entity_id
_entity_poly.type
_entity_poly.pdbx_seq_one_letter_code
_entity_poly.pdbx_strand_id
1 'polypeptide(L)'
;MSMQTWISILTNLFPVISALTCCLLMILTYKDSVREEERYLKRGLFFFYFSVAFGWACVIVYMWSPRLFVYLNSLCYCSFIMMSVTFYHVAFWLTRVDSSERFSMRHYGLPVMIPFALLVWSLFVPLDVQVMIVAVDSPIEEVYFYFTRFFTSQLMVAFLFCFCYTLLGLKRLFRYWRVMRERSEDMKEPPLRWLGSVLLLFLVSLCMPLLEPLFAKSYWIDFLPIGILLVQFSIISYNIIVGNYVLCPGERRLSD
;
A
#
# COMPACT_ATOMS: atom_id res chain seq x y z
N MET A 1 -1.11 18.71 24.43
CA MET A 1 -0.44 18.25 23.20
C MET A 1 0.76 19.14 22.95
N SER A 2 1.93 18.57 22.70
CA SER A 2 3.14 19.33 22.38
C SER A 2 3.09 19.89 20.95
N MET A 3 3.88 20.95 20.66
CA MET A 3 4.04 21.49 19.32
C MET A 3 4.54 20.40 18.33
N GLN A 4 5.39 19.50 18.81
CA GLN A 4 5.92 18.39 18.04
C GLN A 4 4.83 17.39 17.59
N THR A 5 3.86 17.11 18.48
CA THR A 5 2.70 16.26 18.15
C THR A 5 1.86 16.89 17.04
N TRP A 6 1.64 18.21 17.07
CA TRP A 6 0.91 18.92 16.02
C TRP A 6 1.62 18.86 14.67
N ILE A 7 2.94 19.05 14.64
CA ILE A 7 3.75 18.91 13.43
C ILE A 7 3.62 17.50 12.86
N SER A 8 3.73 16.46 13.69
CA SER A 8 3.58 15.07 13.26
C SER A 8 2.18 14.79 12.70
N ILE A 9 1.11 15.27 13.34
CA ILE A 9 -0.27 15.12 12.82
C ILE A 9 -0.41 15.81 11.46
N LEU A 10 0.04 17.05 11.32
CA LEU A 10 -0.03 17.78 10.06
C LEU A 10 0.74 17.07 8.95
N THR A 11 1.92 16.56 9.26
CA THR A 11 2.74 15.80 8.30
C THR A 11 2.03 14.54 7.83
N ASN A 12 1.42 13.77 8.74
CA ASN A 12 0.69 12.56 8.39
C ASN A 12 -0.66 12.83 7.69
N LEU A 13 -1.14 14.08 7.70
CA LEU A 13 -2.34 14.47 6.96
C LEU A 13 -2.10 14.55 5.44
N PHE A 14 -0.88 14.85 4.98
CA PHE A 14 -0.55 14.91 3.55
C PHE A 14 -0.83 13.60 2.81
N PRO A 15 -0.36 12.43 3.28
CA PRO A 15 -0.71 11.14 2.66
C PRO A 15 -2.22 10.89 2.59
N VAL A 16 -2.97 11.25 3.65
CA VAL A 16 -4.43 11.08 3.68
C VAL A 16 -5.09 11.92 2.60
N ILE A 17 -4.81 13.23 2.57
CA ILE A 17 -5.41 14.15 1.59
C ILE A 17 -5.04 13.72 0.17
N SER A 18 -3.77 13.41 -0.07
CA SER A 18 -3.30 13.00 -1.40
C SER A 18 -3.95 11.70 -1.86
N ALA A 19 -4.05 10.70 -0.98
CA ALA A 19 -4.71 9.45 -1.31
C ALA A 19 -6.21 9.63 -1.56
N LEU A 20 -6.91 10.45 -0.77
CA LEU A 20 -8.33 10.79 -0.99
C LEU A 20 -8.52 11.55 -2.30
N THR A 21 -7.62 12.48 -2.63
CA THR A 21 -7.64 13.17 -3.93
C THR A 21 -7.48 12.18 -5.08
N CYS A 22 -6.55 11.22 -4.97
CA CYS A 22 -6.39 10.16 -5.97
C CYS A 22 -7.64 9.25 -6.04
N CYS A 23 -8.27 8.92 -4.91
CA CYS A 23 -9.57 8.21 -4.90
C CYS A 23 -10.63 8.97 -5.70
N LEU A 24 -10.75 10.27 -5.45
CA LEU A 24 -11.71 11.13 -6.17
C LEU A 24 -11.42 11.16 -7.67
N LEU A 25 -10.15 11.30 -8.07
CA LEU A 25 -9.74 11.25 -9.47
C LEU A 25 -10.13 9.91 -10.14
N MET A 26 -9.94 8.77 -9.44
CA MET A 26 -10.34 7.48 -9.96
C MET A 26 -11.87 7.36 -10.15
N ILE A 27 -12.67 7.93 -9.23
CA ILE A 27 -14.13 7.96 -9.33
C ILE A 27 -14.58 8.84 -10.52
N LEU A 28 -14.02 10.04 -10.64
CA LEU A 28 -14.38 10.97 -11.71
C LEU A 28 -14.08 10.40 -13.08
N THR A 29 -12.88 9.85 -13.26
CA THR A 29 -12.43 9.26 -14.53
C THR A 29 -13.04 7.87 -14.81
N TYR A 30 -13.65 7.23 -13.81
CA TYR A 30 -14.30 5.92 -13.97
C TYR A 30 -15.48 5.97 -14.95
N LYS A 31 -16.26 7.05 -14.92
CA LYS A 31 -17.44 7.23 -15.78
C LYS A 31 -17.05 7.37 -17.26
N ASP A 32 -15.90 7.97 -17.52
CA ASP A 32 -15.40 8.22 -18.88
C ASP A 32 -14.74 6.97 -19.50
N SER A 33 -14.54 5.92 -18.70
CA SER A 33 -13.91 4.69 -19.18
C SER A 33 -14.87 3.88 -20.04
N VAL A 34 -14.53 3.73 -21.32
CA VAL A 34 -15.33 2.97 -22.29
C VAL A 34 -15.13 1.46 -22.11
N ARG A 35 -13.90 1.03 -21.78
CA ARG A 35 -13.54 -0.39 -21.66
C ARG A 35 -13.78 -0.91 -20.25
N GLU A 36 -14.35 -2.11 -20.14
CA GLU A 36 -14.57 -2.76 -18.85
C GLU A 36 -13.26 -3.01 -18.07
N GLU A 37 -12.20 -3.37 -18.78
CA GLU A 37 -10.87 -3.58 -18.20
C GLU A 37 -10.28 -2.33 -17.56
N GLU A 38 -10.49 -1.17 -18.19
CA GLU A 38 -10.09 0.13 -17.65
C GLU A 38 -10.87 0.47 -16.36
N ARG A 39 -12.18 0.18 -16.34
CA ARG A 39 -13.00 0.32 -15.13
C ARG A 39 -12.50 -0.56 -14.00
N TYR A 40 -12.09 -1.78 -14.33
CA TYR A 40 -11.53 -2.72 -13.35
C TYR A 40 -10.21 -2.20 -12.77
N LEU A 41 -9.33 -1.68 -13.61
CA LEU A 41 -8.07 -1.05 -13.20
C LEU A 41 -8.31 0.14 -12.26
N LYS A 42 -9.20 1.07 -12.64
CA LYS A 42 -9.54 2.24 -11.83
C LYS A 42 -10.18 1.86 -10.49
N ARG A 43 -11.01 0.81 -10.47
CA ARG A 43 -11.55 0.26 -9.22
C ARG A 43 -10.45 -0.31 -8.32
N GLY A 44 -9.49 -1.05 -8.87
CA GLY A 44 -8.34 -1.56 -8.12
C GLY A 44 -7.50 -0.43 -7.51
N LEU A 45 -7.25 0.63 -8.28
CA LEU A 45 -6.54 1.83 -7.81
C LEU A 45 -7.33 2.58 -6.73
N PHE A 46 -8.65 2.69 -6.87
CA PHE A 46 -9.49 3.26 -5.82
C PHE A 46 -9.32 2.52 -4.49
N PHE A 47 -9.40 1.19 -4.50
CA PHE A 47 -9.19 0.39 -3.28
C PHE A 47 -7.77 0.51 -2.72
N PHE A 48 -6.76 0.62 -3.57
CA PHE A 48 -5.39 0.89 -3.15
C PHE A 48 -5.29 2.23 -2.41
N TYR A 49 -5.71 3.33 -3.04
CA TYR A 49 -5.65 4.66 -2.43
C TYR A 49 -6.53 4.77 -1.18
N PHE A 50 -7.70 4.15 -1.18
CA PHE A 50 -8.58 4.12 -0.01
C PHE A 50 -7.92 3.39 1.17
N SER A 51 -7.27 2.25 0.93
CA SER A 51 -6.51 1.54 1.96
C SER A 51 -5.39 2.40 2.53
N VAL A 52 -4.66 3.12 1.67
CA VAL A 52 -3.60 4.05 2.13
C VAL A 52 -4.20 5.18 2.98
N ALA A 53 -5.25 5.85 2.49
CA ALA A 53 -5.89 6.95 3.20
C ALA A 53 -6.39 6.52 4.58
N PHE A 54 -7.04 5.36 4.66
CA PHE A 54 -7.56 4.83 5.90
C PHE A 54 -6.44 4.43 6.87
N GLY A 55 -5.39 3.75 6.40
CA GLY A 55 -4.24 3.39 7.23
C GLY A 55 -3.58 4.62 7.85
N TRP A 56 -3.29 5.66 7.05
CA TRP A 56 -2.70 6.90 7.54
C TRP A 56 -3.64 7.70 8.45
N ALA A 57 -4.96 7.69 8.20
CA ALA A 57 -5.93 8.27 9.11
C ALA A 57 -5.91 7.60 10.49
N CYS A 58 -5.75 6.27 10.54
CA CYS A 58 -5.60 5.54 11.79
C CYS A 58 -4.30 5.93 12.53
N VAL A 59 -3.20 6.21 11.82
CA VAL A 59 -1.95 6.72 12.43
C VAL A 59 -2.20 8.09 13.09
N ILE A 60 -2.98 8.97 12.48
CA ILE A 60 -3.37 10.24 13.07
C ILE A 60 -4.20 10.02 14.35
N VAL A 61 -5.16 9.08 14.31
CA VAL A 61 -5.97 8.71 15.50
C VAL A 61 -5.07 8.15 16.61
N TYR A 62 -4.07 7.32 16.29
CA TYR A 62 -3.08 6.84 17.24
C TYR A 62 -2.36 8.00 17.97
N MET A 63 -1.91 9.00 17.21
CA MET A 63 -1.20 10.16 17.77
C MET A 63 -2.10 11.04 18.64
N TRP A 64 -3.39 11.08 18.32
CA TRP A 64 -4.36 11.91 19.05
C TRP A 64 -4.90 11.18 20.29
N SER A 65 -5.32 9.93 20.16
CA SER A 65 -5.94 9.14 21.23
C SER A 65 -5.61 7.65 21.10
N PRO A 66 -4.61 7.14 21.83
CA PRO A 66 -4.31 5.70 21.86
C PRO A 66 -5.52 4.84 22.21
N ARG A 67 -6.43 5.34 23.06
CA ARG A 67 -7.65 4.64 23.43
C ARG A 67 -8.61 4.43 22.24
N LEU A 68 -8.79 5.46 21.40
CA LEU A 68 -9.58 5.33 20.17
C LEU A 68 -8.87 4.45 19.14
N PHE A 69 -7.55 4.53 19.07
CA PHE A 69 -6.78 3.71 18.16
C PHE A 69 -6.95 2.21 18.41
N VAL A 70 -7.05 1.78 19.68
CA VAL A 70 -7.26 0.36 20.02
C VAL A 70 -8.49 -0.21 19.31
N TYR A 71 -9.58 0.53 19.21
CA TYR A 71 -10.78 0.08 18.49
C TYR A 71 -10.58 -0.02 16.97
N LEU A 72 -9.69 0.79 16.40
CA LEU A 72 -9.40 0.84 14.97
C LEU A 72 -8.20 -0.02 14.57
N ASN A 73 -7.45 -0.53 15.55
CA ASN A 73 -6.16 -1.18 15.34
C ASN A 73 -6.22 -2.32 14.30
N SER A 74 -7.15 -3.24 14.40
CA SER A 74 -7.29 -4.35 13.46
C SER A 74 -7.61 -3.87 12.03
N LEU A 75 -8.42 -2.82 11.90
CA LEU A 75 -8.75 -2.21 10.60
C LEU A 75 -7.55 -1.45 10.03
N CYS A 76 -6.80 -0.75 10.88
CA CYS A 76 -5.54 -0.10 10.52
C CYS A 76 -4.56 -1.12 9.95
N TYR A 77 -4.38 -2.22 10.66
CA TYR A 77 -3.51 -3.31 10.25
C TYR A 77 -3.95 -3.94 8.93
N CYS A 78 -5.26 -4.21 8.80
CA CYS A 78 -5.85 -4.69 7.55
C CYS A 78 -5.51 -3.75 6.39
N SER A 79 -5.66 -2.45 6.57
CA SER A 79 -5.40 -1.44 5.54
C SER A 79 -3.95 -1.42 5.07
N PHE A 80 -2.98 -1.48 5.98
CA PHE A 80 -1.57 -1.52 5.61
C PHE A 80 -1.18 -2.79 4.85
N ILE A 81 -1.74 -3.94 5.20
CA ILE A 81 -1.49 -5.18 4.44
C ILE A 81 -2.22 -5.14 3.09
N MET A 82 -3.49 -4.70 3.08
CA MET A 82 -4.32 -4.62 1.86
C MET A 82 -3.74 -3.66 0.82
N MET A 83 -3.11 -2.57 1.24
CA MET A 83 -2.41 -1.64 0.36
C MET A 83 -1.42 -2.37 -0.56
N SER A 84 -0.61 -3.27 -0.02
CA SER A 84 0.39 -4.03 -0.77
C SER A 84 -0.23 -4.97 -1.79
N VAL A 85 -1.28 -5.68 -1.39
CA VAL A 85 -1.96 -6.68 -2.23
C VAL A 85 -2.78 -6.01 -3.33
N THR A 86 -3.48 -4.93 -3.01
CA THR A 86 -4.26 -4.17 -4.01
C THR A 86 -3.34 -3.51 -5.04
N PHE A 87 -2.19 -2.97 -4.62
CA PHE A 87 -1.21 -2.44 -5.57
C PHE A 87 -0.63 -3.53 -6.48
N TYR A 88 -0.29 -4.70 -5.92
CA TYR A 88 0.14 -5.83 -6.72
C TYR A 88 -0.94 -6.30 -7.69
N HIS A 89 -2.21 -6.29 -7.29
CA HIS A 89 -3.32 -6.61 -8.17
C HIS A 89 -3.41 -5.62 -9.35
N VAL A 90 -3.24 -4.33 -9.10
CA VAL A 90 -3.13 -3.30 -10.15
C VAL A 90 -1.93 -3.57 -11.07
N ALA A 91 -0.74 -3.83 -10.51
CA ALA A 91 0.44 -4.17 -11.28
C ALA A 91 0.23 -5.45 -12.12
N PHE A 92 -0.48 -6.44 -11.57
CA PHE A 92 -0.87 -7.65 -12.30
C PHE A 92 -1.73 -7.31 -13.53
N TRP A 93 -2.75 -6.47 -13.38
CA TRP A 93 -3.62 -6.07 -14.48
C TRP A 93 -2.87 -5.30 -15.58
N LEU A 94 -2.00 -4.38 -15.20
CA LEU A 94 -1.17 -3.60 -16.13
C LEU A 94 -0.17 -4.46 -16.91
N THR A 95 0.30 -5.57 -16.31
CA THR A 95 1.33 -6.44 -16.89
C THR A 95 0.76 -7.74 -17.48
N ARG A 96 -0.57 -7.83 -17.67
CA ARG A 96 -1.19 -8.95 -18.37
C ARG A 96 -0.79 -8.95 -19.85
N VAL A 97 -0.35 -10.09 -20.31
CA VAL A 97 0.01 -10.29 -21.73
C VAL A 97 -1.19 -10.85 -22.50
N ASP A 98 -2.02 -11.63 -21.82
CA ASP A 98 -3.19 -12.35 -22.37
C ASP A 98 -4.40 -12.14 -21.44
N SER A 99 -5.59 -12.01 -22.03
CA SER A 99 -6.85 -11.88 -21.30
C SER A 99 -7.22 -13.11 -20.48
N SER A 100 -6.69 -14.28 -20.83
CA SER A 100 -6.87 -15.52 -20.07
C SER A 100 -6.20 -15.51 -18.70
N GLU A 101 -5.19 -14.66 -18.48
CA GLU A 101 -4.51 -14.53 -17.19
C GLU A 101 -5.45 -13.97 -16.12
N ARG A 102 -5.69 -14.72 -15.05
CA ARG A 102 -6.54 -14.31 -13.93
C ARG A 102 -5.74 -14.09 -12.66
N PHE A 103 -6.07 -13.03 -11.93
CA PHE A 103 -5.51 -12.79 -10.61
C PHE A 103 -6.06 -13.81 -9.61
N SER A 104 -5.18 -14.42 -8.81
CA SER A 104 -5.61 -15.36 -7.78
C SER A 104 -6.12 -14.63 -6.54
N MET A 105 -7.40 -14.78 -6.21
CA MET A 105 -8.01 -14.19 -5.01
C MET A 105 -7.42 -14.73 -3.69
N ARG A 106 -6.63 -15.81 -3.73
CA ARG A 106 -5.92 -16.33 -2.55
C ARG A 106 -4.94 -15.31 -1.94
N HIS A 107 -4.45 -14.35 -2.74
CA HIS A 107 -3.61 -13.26 -2.24
C HIS A 107 -4.30 -12.40 -1.19
N TYR A 108 -5.63 -12.32 -1.20
CA TYR A 108 -6.41 -11.58 -0.21
C TYR A 108 -6.70 -12.37 1.07
N GLY A 109 -6.48 -13.69 1.09
CA GLY A 109 -6.80 -14.55 2.22
C GLY A 109 -6.06 -14.15 3.49
N LEU A 110 -4.73 -14.18 3.47
CA LEU A 110 -3.91 -13.81 4.63
C LEU A 110 -4.10 -12.34 5.07
N PRO A 111 -4.16 -11.35 4.16
CA PRO A 111 -4.44 -9.95 4.50
C PRO A 111 -5.75 -9.72 5.28
N VAL A 112 -6.73 -10.57 5.08
CA VAL A 112 -7.99 -10.52 5.83
C VAL A 112 -7.93 -11.36 7.10
N MET A 113 -7.38 -12.57 7.03
CA MET A 113 -7.38 -13.52 8.15
C MET A 113 -6.52 -13.04 9.33
N ILE A 114 -5.34 -12.46 9.07
CA ILE A 114 -4.42 -12.03 10.14
C ILE A 114 -5.04 -10.88 10.97
N PRO A 115 -5.53 -9.76 10.38
CA PRO A 115 -6.19 -8.72 11.15
C PRO A 115 -7.50 -9.18 11.79
N PHE A 116 -8.23 -10.11 11.18
CA PHE A 116 -9.41 -10.70 11.77
C PHE A 116 -9.07 -11.52 13.02
N ALA A 117 -8.01 -12.31 12.99
CA ALA A 117 -7.52 -13.04 14.16
C ALA A 117 -7.14 -12.08 15.30
N LEU A 118 -6.49 -10.95 14.96
CA LEU A 118 -6.19 -9.90 15.93
C LEU A 118 -7.47 -9.30 16.54
N LEU A 119 -8.46 -9.00 15.70
CA LEU A 119 -9.75 -8.46 16.15
C LEU A 119 -10.42 -9.41 17.13
N VAL A 120 -10.52 -10.69 16.78
CA VAL A 120 -11.12 -11.71 17.64
C VAL A 120 -10.35 -11.85 18.95
N TRP A 121 -9.03 -11.89 18.90
CA TRP A 121 -8.21 -11.99 20.13
C TRP A 121 -8.34 -10.75 21.02
N SER A 122 -8.41 -9.55 20.43
CA SER A 122 -8.62 -8.30 21.15
C SER A 122 -9.92 -8.28 21.98
N LEU A 123 -10.96 -9.04 21.59
CA LEU A 123 -12.21 -9.13 22.36
C LEU A 123 -12.04 -9.83 23.72
N PHE A 124 -10.99 -10.64 23.88
CA PHE A 124 -10.71 -11.40 25.11
C PHE A 124 -9.65 -10.71 26.00
N VAL A 125 -9.08 -9.57 25.56
CA VAL A 125 -8.09 -8.82 26.32
C VAL A 125 -8.70 -7.51 26.83
N PRO A 126 -8.57 -7.19 28.13
CA PRO A 126 -9.11 -5.95 28.69
C PRO A 126 -8.63 -4.72 27.93
N LEU A 127 -9.52 -3.75 27.74
CA LEU A 127 -9.22 -2.53 27.00
C LEU A 127 -8.02 -1.77 27.58
N ASP A 128 -7.94 -1.69 28.90
CA ASP A 128 -6.85 -0.95 29.56
C ASP A 128 -5.48 -1.61 29.31
N VAL A 129 -5.42 -2.95 29.20
CA VAL A 129 -4.20 -3.67 28.81
C VAL A 129 -3.83 -3.33 27.36
N GLN A 130 -4.80 -3.31 26.43
CA GLN A 130 -4.53 -2.93 25.05
C GLN A 130 -4.06 -1.47 24.93
N VAL A 131 -4.64 -0.56 25.71
CA VAL A 131 -4.21 0.84 25.77
C VAL A 131 -2.80 0.96 26.33
N MET A 132 -2.44 0.19 27.37
CA MET A 132 -1.08 0.14 27.91
C MET A 132 -0.06 -0.33 26.86
N ILE A 133 -0.39 -1.35 26.07
CA ILE A 133 0.49 -1.83 24.99
C ILE A 133 0.77 -0.74 23.96
N VAL A 134 -0.25 0.10 23.67
CA VAL A 134 -0.17 1.16 22.65
C VAL A 134 0.51 2.42 23.19
N ALA A 135 0.25 2.79 24.44
CA ALA A 135 0.61 4.11 24.98
C ALA A 135 1.89 4.12 25.81
N VAL A 136 2.31 2.97 26.35
CA VAL A 136 3.36 2.94 27.39
C VAL A 136 4.25 1.71 27.22
N ASP A 137 5.57 1.91 27.30
CA ASP A 137 6.58 0.85 27.44
C ASP A 137 6.59 0.24 28.86
N SER A 138 5.43 -0.04 29.42
CA SER A 138 5.33 -0.65 30.75
C SER A 138 5.44 -2.16 30.65
N PRO A 139 6.04 -2.82 31.65
CA PRO A 139 6.09 -4.27 31.70
C PRO A 139 4.65 -4.80 31.78
N ILE A 140 4.29 -5.62 30.80
CA ILE A 140 2.96 -6.22 30.68
C ILE A 140 2.97 -7.54 31.41
N GLU A 141 1.88 -7.86 32.09
CA GLU A 141 1.70 -9.13 32.79
C GLU A 141 1.98 -10.33 31.87
N GLU A 142 2.61 -11.38 32.38
CA GLU A 142 2.98 -12.58 31.62
C GLU A 142 1.79 -13.23 30.94
N VAL A 143 0.59 -13.11 31.50
CA VAL A 143 -0.67 -13.63 30.94
C VAL A 143 -0.94 -13.07 29.53
N TYR A 144 -0.55 -11.82 29.26
CA TYR A 144 -0.80 -11.16 27.97
C TYR A 144 0.42 -11.17 27.04
N PHE A 145 1.48 -11.88 27.39
CA PHE A 145 2.75 -11.89 26.62
C PHE A 145 2.54 -12.20 25.14
N TYR A 146 1.82 -13.29 24.80
CA TYR A 146 1.61 -13.68 23.41
C TYR A 146 0.74 -12.69 22.63
N PHE A 147 -0.30 -12.15 23.27
CA PHE A 147 -1.11 -11.10 22.66
C PHE A 147 -0.27 -9.86 22.36
N THR A 148 0.53 -9.40 23.32
CA THR A 148 1.42 -8.26 23.15
C THR A 148 2.40 -8.47 22.00
N ARG A 149 3.03 -9.63 21.93
CA ARG A 149 3.94 -9.98 20.82
C ARG A 149 3.23 -9.98 19.48
N PHE A 150 2.04 -10.54 19.39
CA PHE A 150 1.25 -10.52 18.17
C PHE A 150 0.82 -9.09 17.80
N PHE A 151 0.36 -8.32 18.77
CA PHE A 151 -0.03 -6.93 18.59
C PHE A 151 1.14 -6.05 18.11
N THR A 152 2.29 -6.16 18.73
CA THR A 152 3.48 -5.36 18.36
C THR A 152 4.14 -5.80 17.07
N SER A 153 3.93 -7.06 16.64
CA SER A 153 4.47 -7.57 15.37
C SER A 153 3.79 -7.04 14.11
N GLN A 154 2.65 -6.34 14.24
CA GLN A 154 1.83 -5.88 13.12
C GLN A 154 2.61 -5.05 12.10
N LEU A 155 3.44 -4.13 12.56
CA LEU A 155 4.24 -3.27 11.69
C LEU A 155 5.23 -4.10 10.88
N MET A 156 5.89 -5.07 11.51
CA MET A 156 6.82 -5.98 10.85
C MET A 156 6.12 -6.86 9.80
N VAL A 157 4.93 -7.38 10.13
CA VAL A 157 4.14 -8.19 9.19
C VAL A 157 3.68 -7.34 8.00
N ALA A 158 3.17 -6.13 8.23
CA ALA A 158 2.80 -5.20 7.16
C ALA A 158 4.01 -4.86 6.26
N PHE A 159 5.17 -4.63 6.85
CA PHE A 159 6.43 -4.42 6.13
C PHE A 159 6.79 -5.62 5.26
N LEU A 160 6.74 -6.85 5.80
CA LEU A 160 7.03 -8.07 5.05
C LEU A 160 6.06 -8.26 3.87
N PHE A 161 4.77 -8.00 4.08
CA PHE A 161 3.79 -8.03 2.99
C PHE A 161 4.15 -7.02 1.90
N CYS A 162 4.45 -5.77 2.27
CA CYS A 162 4.81 -4.73 1.32
C CYS A 162 6.08 -5.12 0.53
N PHE A 163 7.09 -5.62 1.20
CA PHE A 163 8.33 -6.08 0.57
C PHE A 163 8.10 -7.25 -0.39
N CYS A 164 7.41 -8.30 0.05
CA CYS A 164 7.14 -9.48 -0.78
C CYS A 164 6.30 -9.12 -2.02
N TYR A 165 5.23 -8.34 -1.86
CA TYR A 165 4.38 -7.96 -2.98
C TYR A 165 5.04 -6.98 -3.94
N THR A 166 5.93 -6.11 -3.46
CA THR A 166 6.75 -5.26 -4.32
C THR A 166 7.72 -6.09 -5.17
N LEU A 167 8.38 -7.09 -4.57
CA LEU A 167 9.25 -8.02 -5.31
C LEU A 167 8.47 -8.85 -6.34
N LEU A 168 7.28 -9.33 -5.98
CA LEU A 168 6.39 -10.03 -6.92
C LEU A 168 5.99 -9.12 -8.09
N GLY A 169 5.68 -7.85 -7.81
CA GLY A 169 5.39 -6.84 -8.82
C GLY A 169 6.55 -6.61 -9.78
N LEU A 170 7.78 -6.45 -9.26
CA LEU A 170 9.00 -6.32 -10.07
C LEU A 170 9.26 -7.57 -10.91
N LYS A 171 9.20 -8.77 -10.31
CA LYS A 171 9.38 -10.03 -11.04
C LYS A 171 8.40 -10.13 -12.22
N ARG A 172 7.12 -9.74 -11.99
CA ARG A 172 6.10 -9.76 -13.01
C ARG A 172 6.37 -8.72 -14.11
N LEU A 173 6.76 -7.51 -13.75
CA LEU A 173 7.12 -6.46 -14.69
C LEU A 173 8.32 -6.86 -15.57
N PHE A 174 9.36 -7.47 -15.01
CA PHE A 174 10.50 -7.99 -15.77
C PHE A 174 10.09 -9.10 -16.74
N ARG A 175 9.19 -10.00 -16.30
CA ARG A 175 8.62 -11.03 -17.21
C ARG A 175 7.86 -10.37 -18.37
N TYR A 176 7.03 -9.37 -18.07
CA TYR A 176 6.28 -8.62 -19.06
C TYR A 176 7.22 -7.95 -20.08
N TRP A 177 8.28 -7.26 -19.63
CA TRP A 177 9.26 -6.65 -20.51
C TRP A 177 9.98 -7.65 -21.42
N ARG A 178 10.30 -8.84 -20.88
CA ARG A 178 10.92 -9.91 -21.68
C ARG A 178 9.99 -10.34 -22.83
N VAL A 179 8.74 -10.65 -22.50
CA VAL A 179 7.75 -11.09 -23.50
C VAL A 179 7.50 -9.99 -24.55
N MET A 180 7.39 -8.74 -24.11
CA MET A 180 7.17 -7.62 -25.04
C MET A 180 8.37 -7.39 -25.97
N ARG A 181 9.60 -7.57 -25.50
CA ARG A 181 10.81 -7.50 -26.31
C ARG A 181 10.88 -8.62 -27.35
N GLU A 182 10.50 -9.83 -26.97
CA GLU A 182 10.46 -10.98 -27.90
C GLU A 182 9.39 -10.80 -28.99
N ARG A 183 8.33 -10.04 -28.73
CA ARG A 183 7.25 -9.80 -29.69
C ARG A 183 7.50 -8.61 -30.64
N SER A 184 8.37 -7.69 -30.30
CA SER A 184 8.61 -6.46 -31.05
C SER A 184 10.09 -6.13 -31.08
N GLU A 185 10.74 -6.40 -32.23
CA GLU A 185 12.17 -6.12 -32.43
C GLU A 185 12.50 -4.63 -32.43
N ASP A 186 11.54 -3.77 -32.81
CA ASP A 186 11.70 -2.33 -32.91
C ASP A 186 11.42 -1.52 -31.64
N MET A 187 11.20 -2.20 -30.52
CA MET A 187 10.84 -1.53 -29.28
C MET A 187 12.02 -0.80 -28.65
N LYS A 188 12.13 0.51 -28.89
CA LYS A 188 13.20 1.37 -28.35
C LYS A 188 13.15 1.52 -26.84
N GLU A 189 11.96 1.54 -26.23
CA GLU A 189 11.77 1.71 -24.78
C GLU A 189 10.84 0.66 -24.21
N PRO A 190 11.15 0.12 -23.01
CA PRO A 190 10.26 -0.84 -22.35
C PRO A 190 8.95 -0.16 -21.94
N PRO A 191 7.78 -0.78 -22.23
CA PRO A 191 6.49 -0.25 -21.80
C PRO A 191 6.37 -0.27 -20.27
N LEU A 192 5.52 0.58 -19.72
CA LEU A 192 5.29 0.69 -18.26
C LEU A 192 6.58 1.01 -17.44
N ARG A 193 7.53 1.79 -17.99
CA ARG A 193 8.73 2.22 -17.25
C ARG A 193 8.36 2.93 -15.94
N TRP A 194 7.31 3.74 -15.98
CA TRP A 194 6.81 4.43 -14.80
C TRP A 194 6.41 3.48 -13.65
N LEU A 195 5.82 2.31 -13.98
CA LEU A 195 5.48 1.30 -12.97
C LEU A 195 6.75 0.73 -12.31
N GLY A 196 7.81 0.52 -13.10
CA GLY A 196 9.12 0.13 -12.57
C GLY A 196 9.68 1.15 -11.59
N SER A 197 9.63 2.45 -11.95
CA SER A 197 10.06 3.54 -11.07
C SER A 197 9.26 3.57 -9.77
N VAL A 198 7.94 3.39 -9.82
CA VAL A 198 7.08 3.33 -8.63
C VAL A 198 7.45 2.15 -7.74
N LEU A 199 7.62 0.95 -8.30
CA LEU A 199 8.03 -0.24 -7.53
C LEU A 199 9.41 -0.08 -6.89
N LEU A 200 10.36 0.54 -7.58
CA LEU A 200 11.68 0.86 -7.00
C LEU A 200 11.57 1.89 -5.87
N LEU A 201 10.75 2.93 -6.03
CA LEU A 201 10.49 3.90 -4.97
C LEU A 201 9.84 3.24 -3.75
N PHE A 202 8.97 2.23 -3.92
CA PHE A 202 8.46 1.44 -2.80
C PHE A 202 9.58 0.69 -2.08
N LEU A 203 10.52 0.06 -2.79
CA LEU A 203 11.66 -0.59 -2.15
C LEU A 203 12.54 0.42 -1.38
N VAL A 204 12.80 1.59 -1.98
CA VAL A 204 13.56 2.65 -1.30
C VAL A 204 12.85 3.08 -0.03
N SER A 205 11.53 3.34 -0.07
CA SER A 205 10.75 3.69 1.13
C SER A 205 10.82 2.62 2.22
N LEU A 206 10.78 1.34 1.83
CA LEU A 206 10.90 0.23 2.78
C LEU A 206 12.30 0.11 3.41
N CYS A 207 13.34 0.57 2.73
CA CYS A 207 14.69 0.57 3.28
C CYS A 207 14.95 1.75 4.25
N MET A 208 14.12 2.81 4.24
CA MET A 208 14.32 3.99 5.08
C MET A 208 14.38 3.69 6.58
N PRO A 209 13.47 2.89 7.18
CA PRO A 209 13.55 2.52 8.59
C PRO A 209 14.83 1.78 8.97
N LEU A 210 15.45 1.06 8.03
CA LEU A 210 16.72 0.37 8.23
C LEU A 210 17.93 1.33 8.26
N LEU A 211 17.77 2.50 7.62
CA LEU A 211 18.79 3.54 7.55
C LEU A 211 18.69 4.54 8.71
N GLU A 212 17.58 4.60 9.41
CA GLU A 212 17.36 5.51 10.55
C GLU A 212 18.46 5.48 11.60
N PRO A 213 18.99 4.30 12.02
CA PRO A 213 20.10 4.24 12.99
C PRO A 213 21.41 4.86 12.49
N LEU A 214 21.60 4.95 11.15
CA LEU A 214 22.82 5.50 10.54
C LEU A 214 22.79 7.03 10.46
N PHE A 215 21.62 7.62 10.45
CA PHE A 215 21.42 9.06 10.33
C PHE A 215 20.90 9.60 11.66
N ALA A 216 21.78 9.85 12.61
CA ALA A 216 21.44 10.33 13.96
C ALA A 216 20.31 11.38 13.94
N LYS A 217 19.11 10.99 14.37
CA LYS A 217 17.90 11.83 14.65
C LYS A 217 17.73 13.06 13.74
N SER A 218 17.86 12.89 12.44
CA SER A 218 17.59 13.96 11.49
C SER A 218 16.10 14.01 11.20
N TYR A 219 15.45 15.13 11.47
CA TYR A 219 14.01 15.34 11.16
C TYR A 219 13.65 15.07 9.69
N TRP A 220 14.59 15.20 8.76
CA TRP A 220 14.37 14.94 7.35
C TRP A 220 14.05 13.48 7.03
N ILE A 221 14.49 12.54 7.87
CA ILE A 221 14.25 11.11 7.67
C ILE A 221 12.78 10.77 7.83
N ASP A 222 12.06 11.46 8.72
CA ASP A 222 10.64 11.25 8.95
C ASP A 222 9.78 11.76 7.78
N PHE A 223 10.25 12.82 7.09
CA PHE A 223 9.54 13.43 5.96
C PHE A 223 9.80 12.73 4.63
N LEU A 224 10.96 12.09 4.46
CA LEU A 224 11.39 11.52 3.21
C LEU A 224 10.45 10.40 2.70
N PRO A 225 10.01 9.42 3.52
CA PRO A 225 9.05 8.40 3.10
C PRO A 225 7.72 9.00 2.63
N ILE A 226 7.25 10.05 3.29
CA ILE A 226 6.03 10.76 2.91
C ILE A 226 6.22 11.45 1.57
N GLY A 227 7.33 12.14 1.35
CA GLY A 227 7.66 12.76 0.07
C GLY A 227 7.73 11.74 -1.07
N ILE A 228 8.37 10.60 -0.85
CA ILE A 228 8.43 9.50 -1.81
C ILE A 228 7.02 8.99 -2.14
N LEU A 229 6.16 8.80 -1.13
CA LEU A 229 4.79 8.34 -1.31
C LEU A 229 3.96 9.32 -2.17
N LEU A 230 4.11 10.63 -1.95
CA LEU A 230 3.44 11.66 -2.75
C LEU A 230 3.89 11.63 -4.22
N VAL A 231 5.20 11.45 -4.45
CA VAL A 231 5.76 11.29 -5.80
C VAL A 231 5.18 10.03 -6.47
N GLN A 232 5.10 8.91 -5.75
CA GLN A 232 4.49 7.68 -6.26
C GLN A 232 3.04 7.88 -6.68
N PHE A 233 2.22 8.53 -5.84
CA PHE A 233 0.82 8.82 -6.18
C PHE A 233 0.70 9.69 -7.42
N SER A 234 1.56 10.71 -7.54
CA SER A 234 1.60 11.59 -8.70
C SER A 234 1.95 10.82 -9.96
N ILE A 235 2.98 9.97 -9.93
CA ILE A 235 3.39 9.15 -11.07
C ILE A 235 2.26 8.19 -11.49
N ILE A 236 1.66 7.47 -10.53
CA ILE A 236 0.59 6.51 -10.84
C ILE A 236 -0.61 7.24 -11.43
N SER A 237 -1.13 8.27 -10.74
CA SER A 237 -2.33 8.97 -11.15
C SER A 237 -2.16 9.65 -12.51
N TYR A 238 -1.02 10.31 -12.74
CA TYR A 238 -0.71 10.93 -14.03
C TYR A 238 -0.75 9.91 -15.18
N ASN A 239 -0.01 8.80 -15.05
CA ASN A 239 0.09 7.80 -16.12
C ASN A 239 -1.25 7.09 -16.38
N ILE A 240 -2.08 6.93 -15.34
CA ILE A 240 -3.42 6.33 -15.50
C ILE A 240 -4.40 7.31 -16.18
N ILE A 241 -4.38 8.59 -15.81
CA ILE A 241 -5.26 9.60 -16.40
C ILE A 241 -4.90 9.87 -17.86
N VAL A 242 -3.62 9.99 -18.16
CA VAL A 242 -3.14 10.21 -19.53
C VAL A 242 -3.27 8.95 -20.42
N GLY A 243 -3.57 7.79 -19.82
CA GLY A 243 -3.70 6.53 -20.55
C GLY A 243 -2.35 5.95 -21.01
N ASN A 244 -1.27 6.25 -20.31
CA ASN A 244 0.08 5.75 -20.63
C ASN A 244 0.26 4.28 -20.21
N TYR A 245 -0.64 3.42 -20.71
CA TYR A 245 -0.62 1.96 -20.52
C TYR A 245 -1.39 1.26 -21.64
N VAL A 246 -1.07 0.00 -21.85
CA VAL A 246 -1.78 -0.86 -22.81
C VAL A 246 -2.26 -2.09 -22.04
N LEU A 247 -3.58 -2.28 -22.02
CA LEU A 247 -4.17 -3.48 -21.45
C LEU A 247 -4.22 -4.57 -22.53
N CYS A 248 -3.80 -5.79 -22.19
CA CYS A 248 -3.81 -6.98 -23.06
C CYS A 248 -3.24 -6.74 -24.47
N PRO A 249 -1.95 -6.39 -24.61
CA PRO A 249 -1.36 -6.07 -25.92
C PRO A 249 -1.38 -7.24 -26.93
N GLY A 250 -1.64 -8.47 -26.46
CA GLY A 250 -1.73 -9.66 -27.32
C GLY A 250 -2.98 -9.71 -28.21
N GLU A 251 -4.05 -9.00 -27.86
CA GLU A 251 -5.33 -9.06 -28.59
C GLU A 251 -5.41 -8.06 -29.75
N ARG A 252 -4.62 -6.99 -29.73
CA ARG A 252 -4.65 -5.97 -30.79
C ARG A 252 -4.19 -6.46 -32.18
N ARG A 253 -3.46 -7.56 -32.28
CA ARG A 253 -2.97 -8.10 -33.57
C ARG A 253 -3.97 -9.03 -34.27
N LEU A 254 -5.12 -9.34 -33.65
CA LEU A 254 -6.15 -10.19 -34.24
C LEU A 254 -7.28 -9.37 -34.87
N SER A 255 -7.28 -8.05 -34.73
CA SER A 255 -8.32 -7.13 -35.22
C SER A 255 -7.84 -6.18 -36.33
N ASP A 256 -6.57 -6.22 -36.69
CA ASP A 256 -5.97 -5.54 -37.85
C ASP A 256 -5.63 -6.56 -38.96
#